data_72217235889ff25e7e1e47a28b6b903f
#
_entry.id   72217235889ff25e7e1e47a28b6b903f
#
_cell.length_a   1.000
_cell.length_b   1.000
_cell.length_c   1.000
_cell.angle_alpha   90.00
_cell.angle_beta   90.00
_cell.angle_gamma   90.00
#
_symmetry.space_group_name_H-M   'P 1'
#
loop_
_entity.id
_entity.type
_entity.pdbx_description
1 polymer ?
#
loop_
_entity_poly.entity_id
_entity_poly.type
_entity_poly.pdbx_seq_one_letter_code
_entity_poly.pdbx_strand_id
1 'polypeptide(L)'
;AYLNSILVLCGTLGVQTAWPAAQLDAASRDMAHDIFKQLIEINTTDSIGSTTVAAEAMAKRLLDAGFPKADVVVLGPNDRKGNLVARYRGKAGTKLRPILIIGHTDVVEARREDWTTDPFKFVEKDGYYYGRGTQDMKEADAIAVTDFIRLKKEGYVPDRDIILALTADEEGGKSNGVDWLVKNHRDLVDAEYALNPDSGGVATEHGKPLAVEFEATEKLYADYQLRATNPGGHSSLPKPDNAIYHVADALGGVA
;
A
#
# COMPACT_ATOMS: atom_id res chain seq x y z
N ALA A 1 -9.23 38.73 -15.97
CA ALA A 1 -8.69 38.93 -14.62
C ALA A 1 -9.80 38.59 -13.61
N TYR A 2 -9.78 37.39 -13.05
CA TYR A 2 -10.64 37.02 -11.90
C TYR A 2 -9.71 36.66 -10.75
N LEU A 3 -9.59 37.55 -9.78
CA LEU A 3 -9.01 37.26 -8.46
C LEU A 3 -10.06 36.49 -7.67
N ASN A 4 -9.82 35.20 -7.42
CA ASN A 4 -10.58 34.50 -6.43
C ASN A 4 -9.90 34.68 -5.07
N SER A 5 -10.60 35.40 -4.19
CA SER A 5 -10.21 35.59 -2.79
C SER A 5 -10.34 34.26 -2.04
N ILE A 6 -9.21 33.71 -1.61
CA ILE A 6 -9.18 32.61 -0.66
C ILE A 6 -9.49 33.20 0.72
N LEU A 7 -10.66 32.88 1.23
CA LEU A 7 -11.06 33.19 2.60
C LEU A 7 -10.37 32.19 3.54
N VAL A 8 -9.29 32.62 4.18
CA VAL A 8 -8.66 31.86 5.28
C VAL A 8 -9.52 32.04 6.51
N LEU A 9 -10.32 31.04 6.85
CA LEU A 9 -11.06 30.98 8.09
C LEU A 9 -10.07 30.60 9.21
N CYS A 10 -9.44 31.59 9.87
CA CYS A 10 -8.77 31.40 11.15
C CYS A 10 -9.81 31.15 12.25
N GLY A 11 -10.27 29.91 12.36
CA GLY A 11 -10.99 29.45 13.56
C GLY A 11 -9.98 29.34 14.70
N THR A 12 -10.22 30.02 15.82
CA THR A 12 -9.55 29.78 17.08
C THR A 12 -9.87 28.37 17.52
N LEU A 13 -9.01 27.43 17.18
CA LEU A 13 -9.04 26.06 17.72
C LEU A 13 -8.72 26.19 19.20
N GLY A 14 -9.77 26.10 20.04
CA GLY A 14 -9.60 25.88 21.46
C GLY A 14 -8.66 24.68 21.64
N VAL A 15 -7.70 24.81 22.54
CA VAL A 15 -6.78 23.74 22.94
C VAL A 15 -7.65 22.56 23.42
N GLN A 16 -8.03 21.68 22.53
CA GLN A 16 -8.54 20.39 22.92
C GLN A 16 -7.35 19.68 23.55
N THR A 17 -7.49 19.38 24.83
CA THR A 17 -6.60 18.49 25.55
C THR A 17 -6.35 17.29 24.64
N ALA A 18 -5.09 17.07 24.26
CA ALA A 18 -4.69 15.92 23.48
C ALA A 18 -5.34 14.69 24.13
N TRP A 19 -6.24 14.03 23.40
CA TRP A 19 -6.76 12.74 23.83
C TRP A 19 -5.53 11.86 24.07
N PRO A 20 -5.35 11.29 25.28
CA PRO A 20 -4.24 10.38 25.46
C PRO A 20 -4.43 9.31 24.40
N ALA A 21 -3.41 9.13 23.55
CA ALA A 21 -3.41 8.06 22.58
C ALA A 21 -3.71 6.78 23.38
N ALA A 22 -4.86 6.17 23.14
CA ALA A 22 -5.23 4.96 23.82
C ALA A 22 -4.14 3.94 23.53
N GLN A 23 -3.32 3.61 24.54
CA GLN A 23 -2.31 2.58 24.35
C GLN A 23 -3.05 1.29 24.03
N LEU A 24 -2.71 0.69 22.89
CA LEU A 24 -3.19 -0.64 22.58
C LEU A 24 -2.87 -1.58 23.74
N ASP A 25 -3.82 -2.42 24.13
CA ASP A 25 -3.57 -3.48 25.09
C ASP A 25 -2.49 -4.46 24.59
N ALA A 26 -1.91 -5.21 25.50
CA ALA A 26 -0.82 -6.13 25.16
C ALA A 26 -1.23 -7.15 24.08
N ALA A 27 -2.44 -7.70 24.20
CA ALA A 27 -2.93 -8.72 23.27
C ALA A 27 -3.11 -8.15 21.84
N SER A 28 -3.55 -6.89 21.71
CA SER A 28 -3.66 -6.21 20.42
C SER A 28 -2.28 -5.90 19.81
N ARG A 29 -1.30 -5.53 20.64
CA ARG A 29 0.10 -5.35 20.18
C ARG A 29 0.71 -6.65 19.71
N ASP A 30 0.56 -7.73 20.48
CA ASP A 30 1.07 -9.04 20.14
C ASP A 30 0.42 -9.55 18.83
N MET A 31 -0.87 -9.34 18.67
CA MET A 31 -1.60 -9.68 17.44
C MET A 31 -1.07 -8.88 16.23
N ALA A 32 -0.86 -7.57 16.38
CA ALA A 32 -0.29 -6.73 15.31
C ALA A 32 1.11 -7.20 14.90
N HIS A 33 1.96 -7.51 15.90
CA HIS A 33 3.28 -8.06 15.67
C HIS A 33 3.23 -9.40 14.92
N ASP A 34 2.35 -10.31 15.32
CA ASP A 34 2.20 -11.61 14.66
C ASP A 34 1.66 -11.50 13.23
N ILE A 35 0.74 -10.58 12.97
CA ILE A 35 0.22 -10.30 11.63
C ILE A 35 1.35 -9.73 10.77
N PHE A 36 2.08 -8.75 11.29
CA PHE A 36 3.18 -8.12 10.59
C PHE A 36 4.28 -9.12 10.23
N LYS A 37 4.72 -9.91 11.21
CA LYS A 37 5.66 -11.01 10.97
C LYS A 37 5.17 -11.96 9.87
N GLN A 38 3.92 -12.39 9.92
CA GLN A 38 3.37 -13.28 8.91
C GLN A 38 3.40 -12.66 7.52
N LEU A 39 3.05 -11.37 7.39
CA LEU A 39 3.08 -10.68 6.10
C LEU A 39 4.51 -10.56 5.55
N ILE A 40 5.49 -10.22 6.39
CA ILE A 40 6.90 -10.12 5.96
C ILE A 40 7.44 -11.49 5.50
N GLU A 41 7.07 -12.57 6.16
CA GLU A 41 7.54 -13.92 5.83
C GLU A 41 6.85 -14.56 4.60
N ILE A 42 5.84 -13.90 4.04
CA ILE A 42 5.24 -14.25 2.75
C ILE A 42 5.93 -13.43 1.64
N ASN A 43 6.62 -14.12 0.74
CA ASN A 43 7.19 -13.47 -0.44
C ASN A 43 6.08 -13.07 -1.42
N THR A 44 5.98 -11.78 -1.70
CA THR A 44 4.96 -11.18 -2.58
C THR A 44 5.58 -10.37 -3.73
N THR A 45 6.86 -10.63 -4.07
CA THR A 45 7.51 -10.05 -5.25
C THR A 45 6.82 -10.46 -6.54
N ASP A 46 6.96 -9.64 -7.58
CA ASP A 46 6.35 -9.95 -8.89
C ASP A 46 6.95 -11.21 -9.53
N SER A 47 8.26 -11.41 -9.42
CA SER A 47 8.96 -12.51 -10.11
C SER A 47 8.53 -13.91 -9.63
N ILE A 48 8.54 -14.17 -8.32
CA ILE A 48 8.31 -15.50 -7.73
C ILE A 48 7.32 -15.53 -6.58
N GLY A 49 6.92 -14.37 -6.05
CA GLY A 49 6.02 -14.25 -4.92
C GLY A 49 4.54 -14.44 -5.28
N SER A 50 3.67 -14.35 -4.29
CA SER A 50 2.22 -14.43 -4.48
C SER A 50 1.48 -13.56 -3.47
N THR A 51 0.79 -12.54 -3.96
CA THR A 51 -0.12 -11.73 -3.13
C THR A 51 -1.37 -12.52 -2.74
N THR A 52 -1.76 -13.54 -3.52
CA THR A 52 -2.87 -14.44 -3.15
C THR A 52 -2.61 -15.12 -1.82
N VAL A 53 -1.38 -15.60 -1.58
CA VAL A 53 -1.01 -16.23 -0.31
C VAL A 53 -1.14 -15.26 0.86
N ALA A 54 -0.73 -14.01 0.69
CA ALA A 54 -0.89 -12.96 1.70
C ALA A 54 -2.38 -12.62 1.93
N ALA A 55 -3.14 -12.44 0.85
CA ALA A 55 -4.57 -12.15 0.90
C ALA A 55 -5.35 -13.27 1.62
N GLU A 56 -5.08 -14.55 1.30
CA GLU A 56 -5.70 -15.71 1.96
C GLU A 56 -5.34 -15.81 3.45
N ALA A 57 -4.07 -15.51 3.79
CA ALA A 57 -3.63 -15.51 5.19
C ALA A 57 -4.37 -14.44 6.00
N MET A 58 -4.55 -13.23 5.46
CA MET A 58 -5.29 -12.15 6.13
C MET A 58 -6.79 -12.42 6.14
N ALA A 59 -7.36 -12.96 5.06
CA ALA A 59 -8.75 -13.41 5.01
C ALA A 59 -9.04 -14.44 6.11
N LYS A 60 -8.16 -15.42 6.28
CA LYS A 60 -8.29 -16.42 7.36
C LYS A 60 -8.34 -15.76 8.73
N ARG A 61 -7.46 -14.80 9.03
CA ARG A 61 -7.46 -14.10 10.32
C ARG A 61 -8.78 -13.36 10.59
N LEU A 62 -9.33 -12.71 9.56
CA LEU A 62 -10.61 -12.01 9.66
C LEU A 62 -11.77 -13.00 9.89
N LEU A 63 -11.79 -14.11 9.16
CA LEU A 63 -12.80 -15.15 9.33
C LEU A 63 -12.72 -15.79 10.72
N ASP A 64 -11.52 -16.08 11.22
CA ASP A 64 -11.29 -16.61 12.57
C ASP A 64 -11.73 -15.62 13.65
N ALA A 65 -11.69 -14.31 13.37
CA ALA A 65 -12.20 -13.26 14.24
C ALA A 65 -13.73 -13.08 14.18
N GLY A 66 -14.43 -13.88 13.37
CA GLY A 66 -15.89 -13.88 13.27
C GLY A 66 -16.47 -12.93 12.24
N PHE A 67 -15.69 -12.49 11.25
CA PHE A 67 -16.26 -11.81 10.08
C PHE A 67 -17.08 -12.80 9.26
N PRO A 68 -18.26 -12.40 8.74
CA PRO A 68 -19.05 -13.27 7.88
C PRO A 68 -18.30 -13.61 6.59
N LYS A 69 -18.39 -14.87 6.16
CA LYS A 69 -17.75 -15.34 4.91
C LYS A 69 -18.18 -14.52 3.69
N ALA A 70 -19.42 -14.02 3.68
CA ALA A 70 -19.92 -13.18 2.61
C ALA A 70 -19.27 -11.78 2.56
N ASP A 71 -18.62 -11.37 3.64
CA ASP A 71 -17.98 -10.06 3.77
C ASP A 71 -16.45 -10.12 3.67
N VAL A 72 -15.88 -11.31 3.38
CA VAL A 72 -14.42 -11.50 3.23
C VAL A 72 -14.18 -12.32 1.98
N VAL A 73 -13.64 -11.68 0.95
CA VAL A 73 -13.39 -12.32 -0.35
C VAL A 73 -11.95 -12.13 -0.77
N VAL A 74 -11.39 -13.19 -1.39
CA VAL A 74 -10.09 -13.13 -2.07
C VAL A 74 -10.35 -13.39 -3.54
N LEU A 75 -9.92 -12.47 -4.38
CA LEU A 75 -10.15 -12.53 -5.83
C LEU A 75 -9.05 -11.77 -6.58
N GLY A 76 -8.77 -12.17 -7.81
CA GLY A 76 -7.70 -11.56 -8.60
C GLY A 76 -7.71 -12.00 -10.05
N PRO A 77 -6.89 -11.37 -10.91
CA PRO A 77 -6.81 -11.70 -12.33
C PRO A 77 -6.18 -13.06 -12.62
N ASN A 78 -5.43 -13.62 -11.68
CA ASN A 78 -4.77 -14.93 -11.79
C ASN A 78 -4.42 -15.49 -10.39
N ASP A 79 -3.92 -16.72 -10.36
CA ASP A 79 -3.67 -17.48 -9.12
C ASP A 79 -2.62 -16.85 -8.18
N ARG A 80 -1.77 -15.96 -8.68
CA ARG A 80 -0.70 -15.32 -7.89
C ARG A 80 -0.99 -13.88 -7.48
N LYS A 81 -1.97 -13.25 -8.11
CA LYS A 81 -2.27 -11.81 -7.98
C LYS A 81 -3.64 -11.58 -7.35
N GLY A 82 -3.86 -12.26 -6.22
CA GLY A 82 -5.09 -12.11 -5.44
C GLY A 82 -5.07 -10.84 -4.59
N ASN A 83 -6.25 -10.26 -4.46
CA ASN A 83 -6.56 -9.14 -3.59
C ASN A 83 -7.50 -9.62 -2.49
N LEU A 84 -7.35 -9.12 -1.27
CA LEU A 84 -8.34 -9.27 -0.21
C LEU A 84 -9.28 -8.07 -0.23
N VAL A 85 -10.59 -8.31 -0.23
CA VAL A 85 -11.59 -7.30 0.08
C VAL A 85 -12.41 -7.78 1.27
N ALA A 86 -12.40 -7.01 2.36
CA ALA A 86 -13.15 -7.31 3.57
C ALA A 86 -14.08 -6.12 3.91
N ARG A 87 -15.32 -6.42 4.27
CA ARG A 87 -16.32 -5.41 4.62
C ARG A 87 -16.71 -5.51 6.09
N TYR A 88 -16.46 -4.48 6.84
CA TYR A 88 -16.96 -4.30 8.20
C TYR A 88 -18.32 -3.58 8.11
N ARG A 89 -19.38 -4.29 8.42
CA ARG A 89 -20.74 -3.74 8.30
C ARG A 89 -21.02 -2.68 9.36
N GLY A 90 -21.53 -1.55 8.91
CA GLY A 90 -22.00 -0.48 9.77
C GLY A 90 -23.41 -0.70 10.32
N LYS A 91 -23.97 0.31 10.97
CA LYS A 91 -25.33 0.30 11.51
C LYS A 91 -26.34 -0.07 10.44
N ALA A 92 -27.25 -0.97 10.78
CA ALA A 92 -28.33 -1.37 9.88
C ALA A 92 -29.18 -0.17 9.46
N GLY A 93 -29.46 -0.07 8.15
CA GLY A 93 -30.29 1.00 7.58
C GLY A 93 -29.53 2.33 7.39
N THR A 94 -28.22 2.39 7.61
CA THR A 94 -27.42 3.57 7.28
C THR A 94 -27.55 3.90 5.78
N LYS A 95 -27.61 5.20 5.48
CA LYS A 95 -27.57 5.71 4.10
C LYS A 95 -26.21 6.29 3.72
N LEU A 96 -25.28 6.27 4.66
CA LEU A 96 -23.92 6.74 4.42
C LEU A 96 -23.18 5.73 3.54
N ARG A 97 -22.48 6.24 2.54
CA ARG A 97 -21.63 5.39 1.68
C ARG A 97 -20.42 4.89 2.47
N PRO A 98 -19.83 3.75 2.10
CA PRO A 98 -18.66 3.19 2.78
C PRO A 98 -17.46 4.13 2.79
N ILE A 99 -16.51 3.85 3.68
CA ILE A 99 -15.13 4.32 3.62
C ILE A 99 -14.27 3.13 3.19
N LEU A 100 -13.35 3.35 2.26
CA LEU A 100 -12.37 2.37 1.82
C LEU A 100 -11.03 2.66 2.50
N ILE A 101 -10.45 1.67 3.15
CA ILE A 101 -9.04 1.63 3.55
C ILE A 101 -8.34 0.75 2.52
N ILE A 102 -7.31 1.26 1.88
CA ILE A 102 -6.60 0.56 0.83
C ILE A 102 -5.12 0.48 1.15
N GLY A 103 -4.52 -0.67 0.89
CA GLY A 103 -3.09 -0.92 0.95
C GLY A 103 -2.68 -1.93 -0.11
N HIS A 104 -1.37 -2.15 -0.26
CA HIS A 104 -0.85 -3.17 -1.16
C HIS A 104 0.03 -4.17 -0.43
N THR A 105 -0.09 -5.43 -0.82
CA THR A 105 0.65 -6.53 -0.20
C THR A 105 1.88 -6.95 -0.99
N ASP A 106 1.98 -6.56 -2.25
CA ASP A 106 3.17 -6.81 -3.06
C ASP A 106 4.35 -5.95 -2.59
N VAL A 107 5.52 -6.32 -3.00
CA VAL A 107 6.78 -5.65 -2.67
C VAL A 107 7.72 -5.69 -3.86
N VAL A 108 8.56 -4.66 -3.98
CA VAL A 108 9.65 -4.65 -4.97
C VAL A 108 10.61 -5.83 -4.77
N GLU A 109 11.33 -6.19 -5.82
CA GLU A 109 12.27 -7.31 -5.79
C GLU A 109 13.30 -7.19 -4.66
N ALA A 110 13.66 -8.33 -4.08
CA ALA A 110 14.65 -8.41 -3.02
C ALA A 110 15.56 -9.63 -3.25
N ARG A 111 16.69 -9.40 -3.89
CA ARG A 111 17.67 -10.45 -4.13
C ARG A 111 18.44 -10.74 -2.85
N ARG A 112 18.58 -12.00 -2.51
CA ARG A 112 19.24 -12.43 -1.26
C ARG A 112 20.67 -11.89 -1.10
N GLU A 113 21.39 -11.76 -2.22
CA GLU A 113 22.76 -11.24 -2.27
C GLU A 113 22.89 -9.75 -1.90
N ASP A 114 21.81 -8.98 -2.06
CA ASP A 114 21.79 -7.54 -1.74
C ASP A 114 21.47 -7.27 -0.26
N TRP A 115 21.19 -8.34 0.52
CA TRP A 115 20.74 -8.22 1.90
C TRP A 115 21.68 -8.91 2.90
N THR A 116 21.94 -8.26 4.02
CA THR A 116 22.70 -8.86 5.13
C THR A 116 21.91 -9.94 5.87
N THR A 117 20.58 -9.81 5.90
CA THR A 117 19.63 -10.80 6.44
C THR A 117 18.79 -11.37 5.29
N ASP A 118 18.02 -12.42 5.53
CA ASP A 118 17.02 -12.88 4.57
C ASP A 118 15.88 -11.84 4.46
N PRO A 119 15.59 -11.29 3.27
CA PRO A 119 14.56 -10.26 3.11
C PRO A 119 13.13 -10.74 3.45
N PHE A 120 12.87 -12.05 3.42
CA PHE A 120 11.59 -12.67 3.76
C PHE A 120 11.62 -13.43 5.08
N LYS A 121 12.54 -13.04 5.96
CA LYS A 121 12.56 -13.48 7.34
C LYS A 121 12.43 -12.28 8.25
N PHE A 122 11.38 -12.25 9.05
CA PHE A 122 11.17 -11.19 10.01
C PHE A 122 12.27 -11.19 11.09
N VAL A 123 13.02 -10.11 11.17
CA VAL A 123 14.11 -9.94 12.14
C VAL A 123 13.83 -8.72 12.99
N GLU A 124 13.76 -8.92 14.31
CA GLU A 124 13.69 -7.85 15.30
C GLU A 124 15.06 -7.70 15.98
N LYS A 125 15.65 -6.52 15.86
CA LYS A 125 16.95 -6.23 16.41
C LYS A 125 17.12 -4.74 16.70
N ASP A 126 17.70 -4.40 17.85
CA ASP A 126 18.03 -3.04 18.26
C ASP A 126 16.82 -2.07 18.22
N GLY A 127 15.60 -2.57 18.46
CA GLY A 127 14.37 -1.79 18.43
C GLY A 127 13.82 -1.53 17.02
N TYR A 128 14.34 -2.21 16.01
CA TYR A 128 13.89 -2.11 14.62
C TYR A 128 13.45 -3.48 14.07
N TYR A 129 12.56 -3.42 13.08
CA TYR A 129 12.15 -4.57 12.29
C TYR A 129 12.83 -4.54 10.92
N TYR A 130 13.38 -5.68 10.50
CA TYR A 130 14.08 -5.82 9.23
C TYR A 130 13.40 -6.88 8.38
N GLY A 131 13.17 -6.57 7.11
CA GLY A 131 12.58 -7.42 6.10
C GLY A 131 12.07 -6.60 4.91
N ARG A 132 11.82 -7.22 3.77
CA ARG A 132 11.21 -6.54 2.63
C ARG A 132 9.73 -6.27 2.92
N GLY A 133 9.28 -5.02 2.77
CA GLY A 133 7.91 -4.59 3.07
C GLY A 133 7.71 -4.12 4.52
N THR A 134 8.79 -3.97 5.33
CA THR A 134 8.64 -3.49 6.72
C THR A 134 8.24 -2.01 6.82
N GLN A 135 8.38 -1.25 5.77
CA GLN A 135 7.99 0.16 5.70
C GLN A 135 7.02 0.42 4.55
N ASP A 136 7.08 -0.36 3.50
CA ASP A 136 6.32 -0.21 2.27
C ASP A 136 5.74 -1.59 1.88
N MET A 137 4.40 -1.82 2.15
CA MET A 137 3.65 -1.12 3.21
C MET A 137 2.96 -2.13 4.14
N LYS A 138 3.58 -3.31 4.32
CA LYS A 138 2.99 -4.43 5.10
C LYS A 138 2.76 -4.11 6.57
N GLU A 139 3.45 -3.10 7.15
CA GLU A 139 3.14 -2.64 8.50
C GLU A 139 1.78 -1.96 8.56
N ALA A 140 1.44 -1.13 7.57
CA ALA A 140 0.13 -0.49 7.49
C ALA A 140 -0.98 -1.52 7.23
N ASP A 141 -0.73 -2.52 6.39
CA ASP A 141 -1.63 -3.66 6.19
C ASP A 141 -1.88 -4.42 7.51
N ALA A 142 -0.81 -4.68 8.27
CA ALA A 142 -0.91 -5.37 9.56
C ALA A 142 -1.73 -4.56 10.58
N ILE A 143 -1.54 -3.25 10.61
CA ILE A 143 -2.31 -2.33 11.46
C ILE A 143 -3.79 -2.38 11.08
N ALA A 144 -4.11 -2.26 9.79
CA ALA A 144 -5.49 -2.26 9.30
C ALA A 144 -6.22 -3.57 9.63
N VAL A 145 -5.57 -4.72 9.40
CA VAL A 145 -6.14 -6.04 9.75
C VAL A 145 -6.32 -6.18 11.26
N THR A 146 -5.33 -5.73 12.05
CA THR A 146 -5.40 -5.74 13.52
C THR A 146 -6.58 -4.92 14.01
N ASP A 147 -6.76 -3.71 13.49
CA ASP A 147 -7.86 -2.84 13.88
C ASP A 147 -9.23 -3.42 13.53
N PHE A 148 -9.37 -4.03 12.37
CA PHE A 148 -10.60 -4.75 12.00
C PHE A 148 -10.92 -5.84 13.04
N ILE A 149 -9.94 -6.66 13.39
CA ILE A 149 -10.10 -7.75 14.36
C ILE A 149 -10.40 -7.21 15.75
N ARG A 150 -9.66 -6.19 16.20
CA ARG A 150 -9.83 -5.56 17.52
C ARG A 150 -11.22 -4.94 17.66
N LEU A 151 -11.60 -4.09 16.72
CA LEU A 151 -12.92 -3.44 16.74
C LEU A 151 -14.05 -4.47 16.70
N LYS A 152 -13.88 -5.56 15.95
CA LYS A 152 -14.86 -6.66 15.94
C LYS A 152 -14.99 -7.34 17.30
N LYS A 153 -13.87 -7.61 17.98
CA LYS A 153 -13.86 -8.19 19.33
C LYS A 153 -14.46 -7.26 20.38
N GLU A 154 -14.24 -5.95 20.22
CA GLU A 154 -14.82 -4.92 21.09
C GLU A 154 -16.32 -4.70 20.86
N GLY A 155 -16.92 -5.32 19.83
CA GLY A 155 -18.32 -5.14 19.47
C GLY A 155 -18.63 -3.76 18.87
N TYR A 156 -17.62 -3.06 18.37
CA TYR A 156 -17.80 -1.76 17.72
C TYR A 156 -18.69 -1.89 16.48
N VAL A 157 -19.65 -0.97 16.34
CA VAL A 157 -20.52 -0.88 15.16
C VAL A 157 -20.35 0.49 14.54
N PRO A 158 -19.66 0.60 13.39
CA PRO A 158 -19.45 1.88 12.74
C PRO A 158 -20.75 2.46 12.18
N ASP A 159 -20.79 3.78 11.97
CA ASP A 159 -21.96 4.47 11.40
C ASP A 159 -22.20 4.13 9.92
N ARG A 160 -21.18 3.67 9.22
CA ARG A 160 -21.18 3.24 7.83
C ARG A 160 -20.30 2.02 7.65
N ASP A 161 -20.46 1.32 6.55
CA ASP A 161 -19.55 0.22 6.22
C ASP A 161 -18.11 0.74 6.06
N ILE A 162 -17.16 -0.03 6.56
CA ILE A 162 -15.74 0.18 6.31
C ILE A 162 -15.24 -0.98 5.44
N ILE A 163 -14.62 -0.67 4.34
CA ILE A 163 -14.05 -1.65 3.42
C ILE A 163 -12.53 -1.63 3.60
N LEU A 164 -11.92 -2.79 3.72
CA LEU A 164 -10.48 -2.98 3.64
C LEU A 164 -10.17 -3.68 2.32
N ALA A 165 -9.32 -3.08 1.49
CA ALA A 165 -8.80 -3.70 0.29
C ALA A 165 -7.28 -3.78 0.39
N LEU A 166 -6.74 -5.00 0.44
CA LEU A 166 -5.30 -5.28 0.33
C LEU A 166 -5.02 -5.80 -1.07
N THR A 167 -4.31 -5.02 -1.86
CA THR A 167 -4.21 -5.19 -3.31
C THR A 167 -2.87 -5.73 -3.77
N ALA A 168 -2.81 -6.14 -5.03
CA ALA A 168 -1.65 -6.69 -5.71
C ALA A 168 -1.07 -5.70 -6.72
N ASP A 169 0.23 -5.82 -7.02
CA ASP A 169 0.92 -5.14 -8.13
C ASP A 169 0.78 -3.61 -8.12
N GLU A 170 0.94 -2.99 -6.95
CA GLU A 170 1.12 -1.55 -6.83
C GLU A 170 2.53 -1.17 -7.27
N GLU A 171 3.54 -1.86 -6.76
CA GLU A 171 4.97 -1.65 -6.96
C GLU A 171 5.46 -1.99 -8.39
N GLY A 172 4.63 -2.63 -9.17
CA GLY A 172 4.94 -3.05 -10.52
C GLY A 172 4.15 -4.28 -10.95
N GLY A 173 4.44 -4.77 -12.13
CA GLY A 173 3.70 -5.88 -12.71
C GLY A 173 2.59 -5.42 -13.67
N LYS A 174 1.79 -6.36 -14.15
CA LYS A 174 0.76 -6.12 -15.17
C LYS A 174 -0.65 -6.33 -14.66
N SER A 175 -0.79 -6.60 -13.37
CA SER A 175 -2.03 -7.04 -12.74
C SER A 175 -2.43 -6.14 -11.58
N ASN A 176 -2.22 -4.81 -11.71
CA ASN A 176 -2.54 -3.84 -10.65
C ASN A 176 -3.95 -4.10 -10.09
N GLY A 177 -3.98 -4.43 -8.80
CA GLY A 177 -5.17 -4.92 -8.13
C GLY A 177 -6.28 -3.87 -8.03
N VAL A 178 -5.91 -2.60 -7.84
CA VAL A 178 -6.87 -1.48 -7.79
C VAL A 178 -7.57 -1.33 -9.13
N ASP A 179 -6.79 -1.24 -10.21
CA ASP A 179 -7.32 -1.12 -11.56
C ASP A 179 -8.23 -2.30 -11.91
N TRP A 180 -7.81 -3.51 -11.54
CA TRP A 180 -8.58 -4.72 -11.79
C TRP A 180 -9.89 -4.76 -10.99
N LEU A 181 -9.86 -4.40 -9.69
CA LEU A 181 -11.06 -4.33 -8.84
C LEU A 181 -12.05 -3.28 -9.35
N VAL A 182 -11.58 -2.09 -9.69
CA VAL A 182 -12.44 -1.01 -10.21
C VAL A 182 -13.09 -1.39 -11.51
N LYS A 183 -12.40 -2.11 -12.39
CA LYS A 183 -12.94 -2.55 -13.70
C LYS A 183 -13.91 -3.72 -13.61
N ASN A 184 -13.66 -4.68 -12.70
CA ASN A 184 -14.35 -5.95 -12.70
C ASN A 184 -15.27 -6.16 -11.49
N HIS A 185 -15.01 -5.49 -10.36
CA HIS A 185 -15.68 -5.68 -9.07
C HIS A 185 -15.84 -4.37 -8.30
N ARG A 186 -16.22 -3.32 -9.02
CA ARG A 186 -16.37 -1.98 -8.44
C ARG A 186 -17.34 -1.96 -7.24
N ASP A 187 -18.37 -2.76 -7.26
CA ASP A 187 -19.36 -2.90 -6.18
C ASP A 187 -18.74 -3.31 -4.84
N LEU A 188 -17.62 -4.02 -4.87
CA LEU A 188 -16.91 -4.42 -3.65
C LEU A 188 -16.12 -3.26 -3.02
N VAL A 189 -15.68 -2.30 -3.82
CA VAL A 189 -14.75 -1.22 -3.39
C VAL A 189 -15.34 0.19 -3.53
N ASP A 190 -16.59 0.33 -4.04
CA ASP A 190 -17.21 1.64 -4.18
C ASP A 190 -17.45 2.29 -2.83
N ALA A 191 -16.87 3.47 -2.62
CA ALA A 191 -16.85 4.18 -1.35
C ALA A 191 -17.01 5.69 -1.54
N GLU A 192 -17.30 6.42 -0.47
CA GLU A 192 -17.35 7.88 -0.47
C GLU A 192 -15.94 8.48 -0.39
N TYR A 193 -15.09 7.86 0.43
CA TYR A 193 -13.69 8.23 0.63
C TYR A 193 -12.82 6.98 0.53
N ALA A 194 -11.61 7.16 0.01
CA ALA A 194 -10.54 6.18 0.09
C ALA A 194 -9.40 6.77 0.93
N LEU A 195 -8.92 5.99 1.89
CA LEU A 195 -7.77 6.30 2.72
C LEU A 195 -6.65 5.33 2.35
N ASN A 196 -5.55 5.87 1.83
CA ASN A 196 -4.34 5.13 1.54
C ASN A 196 -3.24 5.61 2.50
N PRO A 197 -2.75 4.77 3.44
CA PRO A 197 -1.69 5.13 4.36
C PRO A 197 -0.28 5.00 3.78
N ASP A 198 -0.14 4.68 2.51
CA ASP A 198 1.12 4.42 1.82
C ASP A 198 1.96 5.68 1.63
N SER A 199 1.33 6.84 1.59
CA SER A 199 2.01 8.14 1.47
C SER A 199 1.49 9.15 2.50
N GLY A 200 2.23 10.26 2.65
CA GLY A 200 1.95 11.27 3.65
C GLY A 200 2.54 10.94 5.02
N GLY A 201 2.01 11.55 6.05
CA GLY A 201 2.46 11.29 7.41
C GLY A 201 2.44 12.51 8.32
N VAL A 202 3.15 12.40 9.42
CA VAL A 202 3.35 13.49 10.36
C VAL A 202 4.82 13.87 10.37
N ALA A 203 5.14 15.01 9.78
CA ALA A 203 6.47 15.60 9.92
C ALA A 203 6.70 16.00 11.38
N THR A 204 7.83 15.61 11.96
CA THR A 204 8.17 15.95 13.33
C THR A 204 9.53 16.63 13.41
N GLU A 205 9.66 17.61 14.29
CA GLU A 205 10.93 18.22 14.64
C GLU A 205 11.15 18.15 16.15
N HIS A 206 12.29 17.59 16.57
CA HIS A 206 12.61 17.37 17.99
C HIS A 206 11.46 16.65 18.77
N GLY A 207 10.82 15.67 18.13
CA GLY A 207 9.73 14.88 18.71
C GLY A 207 8.38 15.63 18.82
N LYS A 208 8.26 16.81 18.23
CA LYS A 208 7.01 17.56 18.18
C LYS A 208 6.41 17.52 16.77
N PRO A 209 5.10 17.28 16.63
CA PRO A 209 4.44 17.38 15.34
C PRO A 209 4.63 18.77 14.74
N LEU A 210 5.11 18.85 13.51
CA LEU A 210 5.30 20.08 12.76
C LEU A 210 4.20 20.27 11.73
N ALA A 211 3.88 19.23 10.96
CA ALA A 211 2.88 19.25 9.92
C ALA A 211 2.25 17.86 9.75
N VAL A 212 1.03 17.83 9.26
CA VAL A 212 0.41 16.63 8.70
C VAL A 212 0.49 16.75 7.20
N GLU A 213 1.07 15.75 6.56
CA GLU A 213 1.24 15.67 5.12
C GLU A 213 0.27 14.64 4.55
N PHE A 214 -0.40 14.98 3.47
CA PHE A 214 -1.22 14.07 2.69
C PHE A 214 -1.10 14.41 1.22
N GLU A 215 -1.08 13.39 0.41
CA GLU A 215 -1.00 13.51 -1.04
C GLU A 215 -2.41 13.61 -1.63
N ALA A 216 -2.64 14.61 -2.45
CA ALA A 216 -3.94 14.87 -3.08
C ALA A 216 -3.93 14.56 -4.58
N THR A 217 -2.75 14.54 -5.20
CA THR A 217 -2.55 14.25 -6.62
C THR A 217 -1.16 13.64 -6.84
N GLU A 218 -1.04 12.79 -7.82
CA GLU A 218 0.22 12.20 -8.25
C GLU A 218 0.61 12.67 -9.65
N LYS A 219 1.91 12.57 -9.95
CA LYS A 219 2.42 12.75 -11.31
C LYS A 219 2.00 11.57 -12.18
N LEU A 220 1.73 11.84 -13.45
CA LEU A 220 1.51 10.78 -14.41
C LEU A 220 2.83 10.01 -14.64
N TYR A 221 2.78 8.71 -14.41
CA TYR A 221 3.89 7.82 -14.75
C TYR A 221 4.00 7.68 -16.26
N ALA A 222 5.21 7.79 -16.80
CA ALA A 222 5.47 7.61 -18.22
C ALA A 222 6.83 6.95 -18.45
N ASP A 223 6.82 5.84 -19.13
CA ASP A 223 8.03 5.19 -19.65
C ASP A 223 8.39 5.72 -21.02
N TYR A 224 9.68 5.95 -21.23
CA TYR A 224 10.24 6.34 -22.51
C TYR A 224 11.31 5.36 -22.95
N GLN A 225 11.23 4.90 -24.18
CA GLN A 225 12.25 4.06 -24.79
C GLN A 225 13.02 4.84 -25.85
N LEU A 226 14.31 5.04 -25.62
CA LEU A 226 15.22 5.54 -26.65
C LEU A 226 15.77 4.37 -27.47
N ARG A 227 15.60 4.44 -28.79
CA ARG A 227 16.07 3.40 -29.70
C ARG A 227 16.83 4.03 -30.87
N ALA A 228 18.06 3.63 -31.05
CA ALA A 228 18.83 3.97 -32.23
C ALA A 228 19.24 2.69 -33.01
N THR A 229 19.29 2.78 -34.31
CA THR A 229 19.74 1.71 -35.20
C THR A 229 20.73 2.26 -36.21
N ASN A 230 21.68 1.45 -36.63
CA ASN A 230 22.55 1.73 -37.77
C ASN A 230 22.75 0.46 -38.63
N PRO A 231 23.35 0.56 -39.82
CA PRO A 231 23.58 -0.59 -40.69
C PRO A 231 24.54 -1.65 -40.13
N GLY A 232 25.15 -1.40 -38.96
CA GLY A 232 26.14 -2.26 -38.34
C GLY A 232 27.54 -2.11 -38.97
N GLY A 233 28.45 -2.98 -38.54
CA GLY A 233 29.85 -2.97 -38.98
C GLY A 233 30.68 -3.93 -38.17
N HIS A 234 31.99 -4.04 -38.53
CA HIS A 234 32.94 -4.86 -37.77
C HIS A 234 33.36 -4.14 -36.50
N SER A 235 33.31 -4.82 -35.35
CA SER A 235 33.58 -4.22 -34.03
C SER A 235 34.99 -3.63 -33.90
N SER A 236 35.99 -4.14 -34.65
CA SER A 236 37.36 -3.60 -34.66
C SER A 236 37.55 -2.37 -35.59
N LEU A 237 36.52 -1.98 -36.32
CA LEU A 237 36.55 -0.84 -37.24
C LEU A 237 35.46 0.16 -36.81
N PRO A 238 35.75 1.01 -35.80
CA PRO A 238 34.75 1.95 -35.29
C PRO A 238 34.36 2.96 -36.37
N LYS A 239 33.05 3.21 -36.48
CA LYS A 239 32.49 4.19 -37.41
C LYS A 239 31.92 5.37 -36.66
N PRO A 240 31.96 6.59 -37.22
CA PRO A 240 31.31 7.76 -36.61
C PRO A 240 29.79 7.56 -36.47
N ASP A 241 29.14 6.90 -37.44
CA ASP A 241 27.73 6.50 -37.36
C ASP A 241 27.61 5.22 -36.54
N ASN A 242 27.29 5.41 -35.25
CA ASN A 242 27.20 4.33 -34.26
C ASN A 242 25.96 4.50 -33.40
N ALA A 243 25.10 3.49 -33.39
CA ALA A 243 23.85 3.52 -32.62
C ALA A 243 24.06 3.75 -31.10
N ILE A 244 25.19 3.29 -30.55
CA ILE A 244 25.54 3.52 -29.15
C ILE A 244 25.76 5.02 -28.89
N TYR A 245 26.48 5.69 -29.80
CA TYR A 245 26.73 7.14 -29.66
C TYR A 245 25.44 7.93 -29.81
N HIS A 246 24.58 7.57 -30.75
CA HIS A 246 23.27 8.23 -30.92
C HIS A 246 22.36 8.11 -29.69
N VAL A 247 22.36 6.95 -28.99
CA VAL A 247 21.62 6.80 -27.74
C VAL A 247 22.27 7.63 -26.64
N ALA A 248 23.60 7.65 -26.56
CA ALA A 248 24.32 8.45 -25.55
C ALA A 248 24.08 9.95 -25.74
N ASP A 249 24.14 10.44 -27.00
CA ASP A 249 23.84 11.83 -27.31
C ASP A 249 22.39 12.22 -26.99
N ALA A 250 21.44 11.32 -27.29
CA ALA A 250 20.04 11.53 -26.97
C ALA A 250 19.81 11.59 -25.46
N LEU A 251 20.47 10.74 -24.66
CA LEU A 251 20.43 10.79 -23.20
C LEU A 251 21.01 12.08 -22.64
N GLY A 252 22.13 12.57 -23.22
CA GLY A 252 22.70 13.86 -22.87
C GLY A 252 21.80 15.06 -23.18
N GLY A 253 20.88 14.92 -24.14
CA GLY A 253 19.90 15.94 -24.49
C GLY A 253 18.62 15.93 -23.61
N VAL A 254 18.42 14.87 -22.82
CA VAL A 254 17.27 14.74 -21.88
C VAL A 254 17.65 15.20 -20.48
N ALA A 255 18.94 15.23 -20.14
CA ALA A 255 19.45 15.69 -18.84
C ALA A 255 19.55 17.21 -18.80
#